data_620eb0e2556c856e21025eb55d9512b8
#
_entry.id   620eb0e2556c856e21025eb55d9512b8
#
_cell.length_a   1.000
_cell.length_b   1.000
_cell.length_c   1.000
_cell.angle_alpha   90.00
_cell.angle_beta   90.00
_cell.angle_gamma   90.00
#
_symmetry.space_group_name_H-M   'P 1'
#
loop_
_entity.id
_entity.type
_entity.pdbx_description
1 polymer ?
#
loop_
_entity_poly.entity_id
_entity_poly.type
_entity_poly.pdbx_seq_one_letter_code
_entity_poly.pdbx_strand_id
1 'polypeptide(L)'
;VTSEAPVAPPLAAATREVRPTSVPEVKRPTVEELRLTSFKSYRRAVLPMSPLTVLYGPSGAGKSNALDALGVLSRLAHGEEIKSSLDGVGGRRGPLAAPVRGGLAGCVPHGRNAIILGCAVRSRAGTVRLDVVVRTDERVRIARESLTLDGQTLMATGEQDLARGRINTTWHNDSRQGDIRAPLPNGSLITAQLPLRVAGASKGERKVLDAAEQLLTALREVFALHPVPAAMRGWVRPEPQARLHASAANVSAVLHRLEHECPRRWARLLRAVQAAAPHPLLGLGVAQRGEGERRRLLAVFDEGVLGRTGADQASDGMLRLLAFAAVLLTGAAVLDVDPAIEVPDAHRQLVLLAEDLGAGLATEQAGALLRVAREVTGKSDIRLLATLQEPGAALGLDGVELVECRRDPATGHSLLRRIEPVARVPAQGTAAGEAAGLPTGPPAGTVRGGGAVVDLGE
;
A
#
# COMPACT_ATOMS: atom_id res chain seq x y z
N VAL A 1 40.26 17.51 79.16
CA VAL A 1 39.30 18.42 78.57
C VAL A 1 39.35 18.21 77.04
N THR A 2 38.54 17.30 76.56
CA THR A 2 38.37 16.98 75.16
C THR A 2 37.17 17.78 74.58
N SER A 3 37.42 18.68 73.64
CA SER A 3 36.44 19.47 72.94
C SER A 3 35.90 18.66 71.77
N GLU A 4 34.61 18.28 71.81
CA GLU A 4 33.88 17.74 70.72
C GLU A 4 33.42 18.88 69.79
N ALA A 5 33.73 18.77 68.49
CA ALA A 5 33.25 19.65 67.44
C ALA A 5 31.82 19.22 66.96
N PRO A 6 30.92 20.16 66.64
CA PRO A 6 29.54 19.80 66.25
C PRO A 6 29.48 19.18 64.82
N VAL A 7 28.76 18.07 64.72
CA VAL A 7 28.46 17.34 63.48
C VAL A 7 27.41 18.15 62.73
N ALA A 8 27.70 18.51 61.47
CA ALA A 8 26.75 19.16 60.57
C ALA A 8 25.68 18.18 60.08
N PRO A 9 24.41 18.59 59.85
CA PRO A 9 23.36 17.71 59.37
C PRO A 9 23.54 17.38 57.87
N PRO A 10 23.07 16.19 57.40
CA PRO A 10 23.25 15.77 56.05
C PRO A 10 22.39 16.63 55.10
N LEU A 11 23.02 17.09 53.99
CA LEU A 11 22.34 17.74 52.88
C LEU A 11 21.33 16.75 52.28
N ALA A 12 20.04 17.08 52.36
CA ALA A 12 18.98 16.42 51.62
C ALA A 12 19.21 16.63 50.12
N ALA A 13 19.60 15.60 49.42
CA ALA A 13 19.65 15.59 47.93
C ALA A 13 18.24 15.72 47.39
N ALA A 14 17.88 16.90 46.90
CA ALA A 14 16.69 17.09 46.11
C ALA A 14 16.85 16.33 44.80
N THR A 15 16.30 15.15 44.69
CA THR A 15 16.10 14.41 43.45
C THR A 15 15.13 15.18 42.58
N ARG A 16 15.66 16.00 41.69
CA ARG A 16 14.91 16.64 40.64
C ARG A 16 14.43 15.53 39.69
N GLU A 17 13.14 15.15 39.80
CA GLU A 17 12.50 14.31 38.77
C GLU A 17 12.66 15.00 37.42
N VAL A 18 13.55 14.48 36.59
CA VAL A 18 13.65 14.83 35.18
C VAL A 18 12.41 14.21 34.53
N ARG A 19 11.36 15.02 34.34
CA ARG A 19 10.25 14.64 33.49
C ARG A 19 10.84 14.26 32.14
N PRO A 20 10.52 13.08 31.59
CA PRO A 20 10.96 12.74 30.25
C PRO A 20 10.41 13.80 29.32
N THR A 21 11.29 14.58 28.70
CA THR A 21 10.96 15.45 27.57
C THR A 21 10.36 14.52 26.53
N SER A 22 9.07 14.74 26.20
CA SER A 22 8.40 14.05 25.11
C SER A 22 9.28 14.20 23.87
N VAL A 23 9.87 13.10 23.43
CA VAL A 23 10.56 13.05 22.15
C VAL A 23 9.53 13.49 21.11
N PRO A 24 9.78 14.54 20.32
CA PRO A 24 8.80 14.98 19.32
C PRO A 24 8.51 13.82 18.41
N GLU A 25 7.21 13.50 18.24
CA GLU A 25 6.74 12.43 17.37
C GLU A 25 7.25 12.72 15.96
N VAL A 26 8.20 11.91 15.49
CA VAL A 26 8.77 12.06 14.16
C VAL A 26 7.68 11.72 13.15
N LYS A 27 7.08 12.72 12.57
CA LYS A 27 6.05 12.54 11.54
C LYS A 27 6.73 12.02 10.27
N ARG A 28 6.41 10.77 9.94
CA ARG A 28 6.82 10.15 8.67
C ARG A 28 6.15 10.85 7.51
N PRO A 29 6.88 11.13 6.40
CA PRO A 29 6.26 11.69 5.21
C PRO A 29 5.24 10.70 4.63
N THR A 30 4.05 11.19 4.31
CA THR A 30 2.87 10.36 4.05
C THR A 30 2.13 10.87 2.83
N VAL A 31 1.91 10.01 1.84
CA VAL A 31 1.04 10.33 0.69
C VAL A 31 -0.40 10.45 1.16
N GLU A 32 -1.01 11.63 0.99
CA GLU A 32 -2.41 11.91 1.39
C GLU A 32 -3.35 12.07 0.21
N GLU A 33 -2.81 12.34 -0.97
CA GLU A 33 -3.60 12.59 -2.18
C GLU A 33 -2.84 12.12 -3.41
N LEU A 34 -3.53 11.43 -4.31
CA LEU A 34 -3.05 11.10 -5.65
C LEU A 34 -3.92 11.81 -6.68
N ARG A 35 -3.31 12.61 -7.55
CA ARG A 35 -3.99 13.32 -8.62
C ARG A 35 -3.78 12.63 -9.96
N LEU A 36 -4.87 12.21 -10.57
CA LEU A 36 -4.96 11.47 -11.84
C LEU A 36 -5.51 12.41 -12.92
N THR A 37 -4.74 13.44 -13.28
CA THR A 37 -5.22 14.51 -14.18
C THR A 37 -5.35 14.03 -15.61
N SER A 38 -4.40 13.20 -16.09
CA SER A 38 -4.43 12.56 -17.42
C SER A 38 -3.62 11.27 -17.37
N PHE A 39 -4.26 10.15 -17.06
CA PHE A 39 -3.60 8.86 -16.93
C PHE A 39 -4.57 7.73 -17.27
N LYS A 40 -4.21 6.90 -18.25
CA LYS A 40 -5.07 5.79 -18.70
C LYS A 40 -6.52 6.27 -18.90
N SER A 41 -7.45 5.75 -18.13
CA SER A 41 -8.88 6.11 -18.19
C SER A 41 -9.26 7.34 -17.39
N TYR A 42 -8.36 7.86 -16.56
CA TYR A 42 -8.66 8.98 -15.68
C TYR A 42 -8.50 10.35 -16.34
N ARG A 43 -9.41 11.27 -15.98
CA ARG A 43 -9.36 12.70 -16.30
C ARG A 43 -9.76 13.49 -15.07
N ARG A 44 -8.84 14.35 -14.58
CA ARG A 44 -9.04 15.24 -13.44
C ARG A 44 -9.62 14.54 -12.18
N ALA A 45 -9.26 13.28 -11.95
CA ALA A 45 -9.68 12.57 -10.77
C ALA A 45 -8.66 12.77 -9.61
N VAL A 46 -9.18 12.80 -8.41
CA VAL A 46 -8.39 12.89 -7.18
C VAL A 46 -8.77 11.72 -6.28
N LEU A 47 -7.76 10.98 -5.82
CA LEU A 47 -7.90 9.89 -4.88
C LEU A 47 -7.35 10.32 -3.52
N PRO A 48 -8.18 10.43 -2.48
CA PRO A 48 -7.69 10.61 -1.12
C PRO A 48 -7.00 9.33 -0.63
N MET A 49 -5.90 9.50 0.09
CA MET A 49 -5.08 8.41 0.60
C MET A 49 -5.10 8.42 2.13
N SER A 50 -6.03 7.67 2.72
CA SER A 50 -6.10 7.40 4.16
C SER A 50 -5.18 6.25 4.56
N PRO A 51 -4.93 5.98 5.84
CA PRO A 51 -4.14 4.82 6.26
C PRO A 51 -4.60 3.51 5.63
N LEU A 52 -5.91 3.32 5.48
CA LEU A 52 -6.53 2.21 4.76
C LEU A 52 -7.55 2.76 3.79
N THR A 53 -7.24 2.71 2.50
CA THR A 53 -8.13 3.13 1.41
C THR A 53 -8.51 1.91 0.56
N VAL A 54 -9.79 1.74 0.32
CA VAL A 54 -10.35 0.66 -0.49
C VAL A 54 -11.09 1.23 -1.69
N LEU A 55 -10.59 0.95 -2.89
CA LEU A 55 -11.28 1.22 -4.14
C LEU A 55 -12.18 0.03 -4.49
N TYR A 56 -13.47 0.27 -4.70
CA TYR A 56 -14.38 -0.78 -5.16
C TYR A 56 -15.13 -0.37 -6.43
N GLY A 57 -15.66 -1.35 -7.13
CA GLY A 57 -16.46 -1.16 -8.35
C GLY A 57 -16.27 -2.28 -9.35
N PRO A 58 -17.02 -2.26 -10.46
CA PRO A 58 -17.01 -3.33 -11.44
C PRO A 58 -15.63 -3.48 -12.13
N SER A 59 -15.42 -4.65 -12.72
CA SER A 59 -14.22 -4.86 -13.56
C SER A 59 -14.19 -3.84 -14.70
N GLY A 60 -12.99 -3.35 -15.04
CA GLY A 60 -12.84 -2.31 -16.08
C GLY A 60 -13.13 -0.89 -15.61
N ALA A 61 -13.61 -0.64 -14.39
CA ALA A 61 -13.89 0.70 -13.87
C ALA A 61 -12.66 1.61 -13.80
N GLY A 62 -11.46 1.02 -13.62
CA GLY A 62 -10.20 1.77 -13.54
C GLY A 62 -9.50 1.66 -12.19
N LYS A 63 -9.98 0.82 -11.27
CA LYS A 63 -9.37 0.62 -9.94
C LYS A 63 -7.86 0.37 -10.02
N SER A 64 -7.46 -0.60 -10.83
CA SER A 64 -6.06 -0.96 -11.04
C SER A 64 -5.24 0.16 -11.69
N ASN A 65 -5.87 1.02 -12.48
CA ASN A 65 -5.20 2.18 -13.07
C ASN A 65 -4.78 3.20 -12.00
N ALA A 66 -5.52 3.30 -10.89
CA ALA A 66 -5.13 4.16 -9.76
C ALA A 66 -3.91 3.60 -9.03
N LEU A 67 -3.85 2.26 -8.84
CA LEU A 67 -2.67 1.60 -8.29
C LEU A 67 -1.44 1.80 -9.19
N ASP A 68 -1.62 1.60 -10.50
CA ASP A 68 -0.56 1.81 -11.48
C ASP A 68 0.00 3.25 -11.44
N ALA A 69 -0.87 4.25 -11.27
CA ALA A 69 -0.43 5.65 -11.21
C ALA A 69 0.49 5.92 -10.01
N LEU A 70 0.18 5.37 -8.83
CA LEU A 70 1.06 5.48 -7.68
C LEU A 70 2.36 4.69 -7.89
N GLY A 71 2.28 3.51 -8.51
CA GLY A 71 3.46 2.74 -8.91
C GLY A 71 4.35 3.50 -9.91
N VAL A 72 3.77 4.26 -10.84
CA VAL A 72 4.52 5.13 -11.76
C VAL A 72 5.24 6.24 -10.99
N LEU A 73 4.55 6.96 -10.10
CA LEU A 73 5.17 8.01 -9.29
C LEU A 73 6.30 7.45 -8.41
N SER A 74 6.10 6.26 -7.84
CA SER A 74 7.14 5.57 -7.06
C SER A 74 8.40 5.31 -7.89
N ARG A 75 8.26 4.73 -9.07
CA ARG A 75 9.40 4.46 -9.97
C ARG A 75 10.12 5.74 -10.39
N LEU A 76 9.37 6.76 -10.76
CA LEU A 76 9.96 8.08 -11.10
C LEU A 76 10.74 8.67 -9.92
N ALA A 77 10.28 8.47 -8.69
CA ALA A 77 10.95 8.95 -7.48
C ALA A 77 12.29 8.25 -7.21
N HIS A 78 12.54 7.07 -7.77
CA HIS A 78 13.85 6.41 -7.74
C HIS A 78 14.89 7.10 -8.67
N GLY A 79 14.45 8.04 -9.50
CA GLY A 79 15.34 8.79 -10.39
C GLY A 79 15.68 8.07 -11.69
N GLU A 80 15.03 6.95 -11.98
CA GLU A 80 15.19 6.20 -13.22
C GLU A 80 14.71 6.99 -14.44
N GLU A 81 15.18 6.61 -15.63
CA GLU A 81 14.67 7.14 -16.89
C GLU A 81 13.19 6.76 -17.06
N ILE A 82 12.35 7.72 -17.46
CA ILE A 82 10.89 7.57 -17.55
C ILE A 82 10.49 6.36 -18.40
N LYS A 83 11.13 6.20 -19.58
CA LYS A 83 10.81 5.09 -20.48
C LYS A 83 11.11 3.75 -19.82
N SER A 84 12.29 3.60 -19.23
CA SER A 84 12.71 2.40 -18.52
C SER A 84 11.81 2.09 -17.33
N SER A 85 11.41 3.12 -16.57
CA SER A 85 10.50 2.98 -15.43
C SER A 85 9.12 2.45 -15.82
N LEU A 86 8.62 2.78 -17.01
CA LEU A 86 7.27 2.41 -17.45
C LEU A 86 7.24 1.13 -18.28
N ASP A 87 8.21 0.94 -19.18
CA ASP A 87 8.30 -0.25 -20.05
C ASP A 87 8.94 -1.44 -19.35
N GLY A 88 9.58 -1.22 -18.21
CA GLY A 88 10.40 -2.21 -17.53
C GLY A 88 11.77 -2.38 -18.16
N VAL A 89 12.73 -2.83 -17.38
CA VAL A 89 14.10 -3.09 -17.87
C VAL A 89 14.35 -4.58 -17.90
N GLY A 90 14.60 -5.11 -19.08
CA GLY A 90 15.11 -6.48 -19.26
C GLY A 90 16.59 -6.55 -18.85
N GLY A 91 16.89 -7.18 -17.73
CA GLY A 91 18.26 -7.49 -17.33
C GLY A 91 18.70 -8.87 -17.80
N ARG A 92 20.01 -9.14 -17.90
CA ARG A 92 20.56 -10.47 -18.22
C ARG A 92 20.14 -11.58 -17.25
N ARG A 93 19.56 -11.25 -16.08
CA ARG A 93 19.12 -12.17 -15.01
C ARG A 93 17.60 -12.17 -14.76
N GLY A 94 16.81 -11.60 -15.68
CA GLY A 94 15.37 -11.44 -15.55
C GLY A 94 14.93 -9.97 -15.50
N PRO A 95 13.63 -9.66 -15.46
CA PRO A 95 13.16 -8.29 -15.37
C PRO A 95 13.59 -7.69 -14.04
N LEU A 96 14.48 -6.67 -14.06
CA LEU A 96 14.85 -5.87 -12.89
C LEU A 96 13.65 -5.11 -12.33
N ALA A 97 12.67 -4.79 -13.17
CA ALA A 97 11.37 -4.26 -12.78
C ALA A 97 10.32 -4.70 -13.80
N ALA A 98 9.19 -5.23 -13.32
CA ALA A 98 8.07 -5.54 -14.21
C ALA A 98 7.53 -4.25 -14.86
N PRO A 99 7.14 -4.25 -16.14
CA PRO A 99 6.53 -3.09 -16.76
C PRO A 99 5.23 -2.69 -16.05
N VAL A 100 4.88 -1.41 -16.11
CA VAL A 100 3.49 -1.00 -15.80
C VAL A 100 2.57 -1.64 -16.83
N ARG A 101 1.39 -2.06 -16.46
CA ARG A 101 0.44 -2.69 -17.39
C ARG A 101 0.25 -1.85 -18.65
N GLY A 102 0.60 -2.43 -19.80
CA GLY A 102 0.60 -1.80 -21.10
C GLY A 102 1.80 -0.89 -21.38
N GLY A 103 2.81 -0.89 -20.51
CA GLY A 103 4.01 -0.07 -20.64
C GLY A 103 3.70 1.43 -20.73
N LEU A 104 4.63 2.18 -21.30
CA LEU A 104 4.47 3.62 -21.54
C LEU A 104 3.24 3.93 -22.40
N ALA A 105 3.05 3.19 -23.50
CA ALA A 105 1.93 3.39 -24.42
C ALA A 105 0.57 3.19 -23.71
N GLY A 106 0.45 2.18 -22.84
CA GLY A 106 -0.76 1.92 -22.07
C GLY A 106 -1.03 2.93 -20.95
N CYS A 107 -0.04 3.72 -20.56
CA CYS A 107 -0.21 4.80 -19.56
C CYS A 107 -0.80 6.08 -20.18
N VAL A 108 -0.59 6.30 -21.48
CA VAL A 108 -1.08 7.48 -22.19
C VAL A 108 -2.57 7.32 -22.47
N PRO A 109 -3.40 8.31 -22.12
CA PRO A 109 -4.81 8.27 -22.48
C PRO A 109 -5.06 8.32 -23.99
N HIS A 110 -6.06 7.60 -24.47
CA HIS A 110 -6.43 7.61 -25.88
C HIS A 110 -6.62 9.04 -26.41
N GLY A 111 -6.06 9.31 -27.59
CA GLY A 111 -6.11 10.62 -28.23
C GLY A 111 -5.30 11.71 -27.55
N ARG A 112 -4.39 11.35 -26.66
CA ARG A 112 -3.47 12.26 -25.97
C ARG A 112 -2.01 11.84 -26.21
N ASN A 113 -1.09 12.73 -25.90
CA ASN A 113 0.35 12.52 -25.98
C ASN A 113 1.06 12.91 -24.69
N ALA A 114 0.31 12.93 -23.58
CA ALA A 114 0.86 13.29 -22.29
C ALA A 114 0.22 12.50 -21.14
N ILE A 115 1.05 12.15 -20.17
CA ILE A 115 0.66 11.66 -18.85
C ILE A 115 0.77 12.84 -17.90
N ILE A 116 -0.27 13.07 -17.08
CA ILE A 116 -0.27 14.13 -16.06
C ILE A 116 -0.69 13.51 -14.73
N LEU A 117 0.26 13.45 -13.82
CA LEU A 117 0.09 12.91 -12.47
C LEU A 117 0.55 13.93 -11.43
N GLY A 118 0.10 13.74 -10.21
CA GLY A 118 0.58 14.49 -9.06
C GLY A 118 0.23 13.80 -7.75
N CYS A 119 0.84 14.25 -6.67
CA CYS A 119 0.51 13.81 -5.33
C CYS A 119 0.66 14.94 -4.32
N ALA A 120 0.07 14.74 -3.14
CA ALA A 120 0.34 15.54 -1.97
C ALA A 120 0.89 14.63 -0.87
N VAL A 121 1.95 15.08 -0.24
CA VAL A 121 2.64 14.39 0.86
C VAL A 121 2.61 15.29 2.10
N ARG A 122 2.01 14.80 3.17
CA ARG A 122 2.14 15.43 4.48
C ARG A 122 3.50 15.09 5.06
N SER A 123 4.26 16.09 5.45
CA SER A 123 5.59 15.95 6.02
C SER A 123 5.73 16.75 7.33
N ARG A 124 6.87 16.61 7.98
CA ARG A 124 7.21 17.43 9.15
C ARG A 124 7.28 18.93 8.83
N ALA A 125 7.58 19.29 7.57
CA ALA A 125 7.72 20.67 7.12
C ALA A 125 6.40 21.30 6.65
N GLY A 126 5.35 20.50 6.44
CA GLY A 126 4.07 20.93 5.87
C GLY A 126 3.60 20.00 4.77
N THR A 127 2.70 20.45 3.93
CA THR A 127 2.17 19.70 2.78
C THR A 127 2.99 19.97 1.53
N VAL A 128 3.77 18.97 1.11
CA VAL A 128 4.53 19.00 -0.14
C VAL A 128 3.66 18.48 -1.27
N ARG A 129 3.59 19.20 -2.40
CA ARG A 129 2.87 18.78 -3.60
C ARG A 129 3.82 18.68 -4.79
N LEU A 130 3.68 17.59 -5.53
CA LEU A 130 4.34 17.35 -6.82
C LEU A 130 3.29 17.31 -7.91
N ASP A 131 3.49 18.05 -8.99
CA ASP A 131 2.76 17.90 -10.24
C ASP A 131 3.75 17.66 -11.38
N VAL A 132 3.49 16.62 -12.19
CA VAL A 132 4.37 16.21 -13.27
C VAL A 132 3.59 15.99 -14.56
N VAL A 133 4.14 16.52 -15.66
CA VAL A 133 3.67 16.32 -17.04
C VAL A 133 4.75 15.61 -17.82
N VAL A 134 4.48 14.40 -18.25
CA VAL A 134 5.35 13.61 -19.14
C VAL A 134 4.77 13.67 -20.56
N ARG A 135 5.55 14.15 -21.53
CA ARG A 135 5.21 14.08 -22.96
C ARG A 135 5.78 12.82 -23.56
N THR A 136 5.04 12.25 -24.50
CA THR A 136 5.36 10.97 -25.14
C THR A 136 5.43 11.07 -26.66
N ASP A 137 5.28 12.29 -27.20
CA ASP A 137 5.58 12.62 -28.59
C ASP A 137 7.10 12.65 -28.82
N GLU A 138 7.56 12.49 -30.03
CA GLU A 138 8.97 12.50 -30.45
C GLU A 138 9.96 11.81 -29.49
N ARG A 139 10.06 12.32 -28.25
CA ARG A 139 10.86 11.77 -27.15
C ARG A 139 10.08 11.81 -25.85
N VAL A 140 10.22 10.75 -25.03
CA VAL A 140 9.67 10.69 -23.68
C VAL A 140 10.45 11.62 -22.78
N ARG A 141 9.77 12.57 -22.14
CA ARG A 141 10.43 13.60 -21.33
C ARG A 141 9.50 14.23 -20.29
N ILE A 142 10.06 14.78 -19.24
CA ILE A 142 9.38 15.75 -18.39
C ILE A 142 9.16 17.02 -19.20
N ALA A 143 7.90 17.39 -19.39
CA ALA A 143 7.52 18.63 -20.06
C ALA A 143 7.22 19.76 -19.07
N ARG A 144 6.75 19.41 -17.89
CA ARG A 144 6.54 20.32 -16.77
C ARG A 144 6.64 19.54 -15.46
N GLU A 145 7.26 20.15 -14.49
CA GLU A 145 7.28 19.66 -13.12
C GLU A 145 7.25 20.83 -12.15
N SER A 146 6.53 20.70 -11.05
CA SER A 146 6.53 21.67 -9.97
C SER A 146 6.49 21.00 -8.61
N LEU A 147 7.25 21.56 -7.68
CA LEU A 147 7.28 21.16 -6.27
C LEU A 147 6.84 22.37 -5.43
N THR A 148 5.82 22.20 -4.61
CA THR A 148 5.34 23.27 -3.72
C THR A 148 5.31 22.77 -2.27
N LEU A 149 5.46 23.69 -1.32
CA LEU A 149 5.29 23.44 0.11
C LEU A 149 4.30 24.47 0.66
N ASP A 150 3.18 24.01 1.21
CA ASP A 150 2.07 24.83 1.71
C ASP A 150 1.66 25.96 0.75
N GLY A 151 1.64 25.61 -0.56
CA GLY A 151 1.29 26.55 -1.64
C GLY A 151 2.43 27.41 -2.15
N GLN A 152 3.58 27.50 -1.47
CA GLN A 152 4.76 28.18 -1.97
C GLN A 152 5.46 27.31 -3.01
N THR A 153 5.72 27.84 -4.19
CA THR A 153 6.53 27.16 -5.20
C THR A 153 8.00 27.11 -4.75
N LEU A 154 8.53 25.91 -4.60
CA LEU A 154 9.93 25.67 -4.26
C LEU A 154 10.77 25.32 -5.49
N MET A 155 10.19 24.66 -6.48
CA MET A 155 10.81 24.36 -7.75
C MET A 155 9.77 24.36 -8.86
N ALA A 156 10.13 24.89 -10.00
CA ALA A 156 9.33 24.82 -11.22
C ALA A 156 10.21 24.72 -12.45
N THR A 157 9.73 23.97 -13.44
CA THR A 157 10.39 23.89 -14.75
C THR A 157 9.82 24.94 -15.71
N GLY A 158 10.67 25.41 -16.62
CA GLY A 158 10.35 26.41 -17.65
C GLY A 158 10.58 25.88 -19.06
N GLU A 159 11.32 26.67 -19.84
CA GLU A 159 11.61 26.37 -21.25
C GLU A 159 12.46 25.10 -21.42
N GLN A 160 12.23 24.40 -22.52
CA GLN A 160 12.91 23.16 -22.87
C GLN A 160 13.92 23.37 -23.99
N ASP A 161 15.08 22.78 -23.87
CA ASP A 161 16.03 22.56 -24.97
C ASP A 161 15.86 21.10 -25.45
N LEU A 162 15.00 20.92 -26.45
CA LEU A 162 14.68 19.58 -26.99
C LEU A 162 15.90 18.94 -27.66
N ALA A 163 16.78 19.74 -28.27
CA ALA A 163 17.98 19.24 -28.94
C ALA A 163 18.95 18.61 -27.95
N ARG A 164 19.10 19.20 -26.76
CA ARG A 164 19.96 18.68 -25.70
C ARG A 164 19.28 17.82 -24.66
N GLY A 165 17.98 17.61 -24.75
CA GLY A 165 17.21 16.84 -23.75
C GLY A 165 17.22 17.48 -22.36
N ARG A 166 17.15 18.81 -22.29
CA ARG A 166 17.20 19.57 -21.05
C ARG A 166 15.97 20.46 -20.87
N ILE A 167 15.68 20.79 -19.62
CA ILE A 167 14.63 21.71 -19.21
C ILE A 167 15.19 22.71 -18.20
N ASN A 168 14.93 23.99 -18.42
CA ASN A 168 15.30 25.04 -17.47
C ASN A 168 14.48 24.83 -16.19
N THR A 169 15.18 24.70 -15.07
CA THR A 169 14.59 24.49 -13.77
C THR A 169 14.97 25.65 -12.86
N THR A 170 13.97 26.23 -12.22
CA THR A 170 14.16 27.30 -11.22
C THR A 170 13.81 26.75 -9.86
N TRP A 171 14.66 26.97 -8.86
CA TRP A 171 14.36 26.61 -7.47
C TRP A 171 14.59 27.79 -6.52
N HIS A 172 13.82 27.75 -5.45
CA HIS A 172 13.77 28.82 -4.46
C HIS A 172 15.11 29.00 -3.75
N ASN A 173 15.54 30.26 -3.71
CA ASN A 173 16.71 30.70 -2.97
C ASN A 173 16.40 32.05 -2.32
N ASP A 174 16.43 32.13 -0.99
CA ASP A 174 16.16 33.34 -0.22
C ASP A 174 17.36 34.33 -0.14
N SER A 175 18.36 34.12 -0.96
CA SER A 175 19.49 35.05 -1.08
C SER A 175 19.09 36.32 -1.86
N ARG A 176 19.92 37.37 -1.75
CA ARG A 176 19.75 38.62 -2.54
C ARG A 176 19.81 38.41 -4.05
N GLN A 177 20.36 37.30 -4.51
CA GLN A 177 20.44 36.96 -5.93
C GLN A 177 19.13 36.38 -6.49
N GLY A 178 18.14 36.10 -5.60
CA GLY A 178 16.87 35.49 -6.00
C GLY A 178 16.99 34.00 -6.31
N ASP A 179 15.95 33.46 -6.95
CA ASP A 179 15.85 32.04 -7.30
C ASP A 179 16.95 31.63 -8.29
N ILE A 180 17.49 30.43 -8.10
CA ILE A 180 18.54 29.87 -8.95
C ILE A 180 17.89 29.18 -10.15
N ARG A 181 18.49 29.36 -11.33
CA ARG A 181 18.06 28.73 -12.57
C ARG A 181 19.18 27.89 -13.18
N ALA A 182 18.87 26.64 -13.51
CA ALA A 182 19.83 25.77 -14.20
C ALA A 182 19.10 24.80 -15.17
N PRO A 183 19.73 24.42 -16.29
CA PRO A 183 19.23 23.41 -17.20
C PRO A 183 19.49 22.00 -16.64
N LEU A 184 18.43 21.19 -16.40
CA LEU A 184 18.53 19.82 -15.93
C LEU A 184 18.10 18.82 -17.01
N PRO A 185 18.61 17.58 -17.01
CA PRO A 185 18.12 16.51 -17.89
C PRO A 185 16.61 16.25 -17.68
N ASN A 186 15.85 16.14 -18.78
CA ASN A 186 14.40 15.97 -18.74
C ASN A 186 13.92 14.51 -18.94
N GLY A 187 14.85 13.55 -18.98
CA GLY A 187 14.54 12.13 -19.12
C GLY A 187 14.14 11.42 -17.82
N SER A 188 14.33 12.06 -16.67
CA SER A 188 13.95 11.57 -15.35
C SER A 188 13.31 12.67 -14.50
N LEU A 189 12.68 12.30 -13.40
CA LEU A 189 12.02 13.25 -12.48
C LEU A 189 13.02 14.32 -12.01
N ILE A 190 12.66 15.60 -12.19
CA ILE A 190 13.52 16.72 -11.81
C ILE A 190 13.71 16.79 -10.30
N THR A 191 12.61 16.59 -9.54
CA THR A 191 12.68 16.54 -8.06
C THR A 191 13.67 15.48 -7.56
N ALA A 192 13.80 14.33 -8.23
CA ALA A 192 14.78 13.31 -7.87
C ALA A 192 16.24 13.72 -8.12
N GLN A 193 16.48 14.73 -8.95
CA GLN A 193 17.81 15.24 -9.26
C GLN A 193 18.24 16.36 -8.28
N LEU A 194 17.29 17.02 -7.58
CA LEU A 194 17.58 18.16 -6.71
C LEU A 194 18.62 17.86 -5.62
N PRO A 195 18.60 16.70 -4.91
CA PRO A 195 19.61 16.41 -3.90
C PRO A 195 21.06 16.42 -4.40
N LEU A 196 21.26 16.18 -5.70
CA LEU A 196 22.58 16.18 -6.35
C LEU A 196 22.94 17.53 -7.01
N ARG A 197 22.01 18.48 -7.06
CA ARG A 197 22.17 19.73 -7.83
C ARG A 197 22.09 20.99 -6.98
N VAL A 198 21.30 20.95 -5.90
CA VAL A 198 21.10 22.08 -5.00
C VAL A 198 22.17 22.04 -3.90
N ALA A 199 22.90 23.14 -3.72
CA ALA A 199 24.03 23.20 -2.79
C ALA A 199 23.60 23.24 -1.30
N GLY A 200 22.36 23.68 -1.00
CA GLY A 200 21.86 23.83 0.37
C GLY A 200 22.52 24.99 1.13
N ALA A 201 23.15 25.93 0.43
CA ALA A 201 23.87 27.04 1.05
C ALA A 201 22.95 28.04 1.76
N SER A 202 21.78 28.33 1.17
CA SER A 202 20.79 29.25 1.74
C SER A 202 19.71 28.50 2.53
N LYS A 203 18.88 29.24 3.30
CA LYS A 203 17.70 28.67 3.97
C LYS A 203 16.68 28.19 2.93
N GLY A 204 16.48 28.97 1.85
CA GLY A 204 15.58 28.61 0.74
C GLY A 204 15.99 27.30 0.08
N GLU A 205 17.29 27.15 -0.26
CA GLU A 205 17.79 25.90 -0.82
C GLU A 205 17.62 24.70 0.12
N ARG A 206 17.89 24.86 1.42
CA ARG A 206 17.65 23.78 2.40
C ARG A 206 16.17 23.40 2.48
N LYS A 207 15.25 24.39 2.35
CA LYS A 207 13.82 24.13 2.28
C LYS A 207 13.42 23.33 1.04
N VAL A 208 14.06 23.61 -0.12
CA VAL A 208 13.89 22.85 -1.36
C VAL A 208 14.34 21.41 -1.17
N LEU A 209 15.54 21.21 -0.60
CA LEU A 209 16.10 19.88 -0.36
C LEU A 209 15.25 19.07 0.62
N ASP A 210 14.84 19.66 1.75
CA ASP A 210 13.99 18.97 2.74
C ASP A 210 12.64 18.56 2.12
N ALA A 211 12.00 19.44 1.36
CA ALA A 211 10.73 19.12 0.70
C ALA A 211 10.89 18.01 -0.36
N ALA A 212 11.96 18.05 -1.16
CA ALA A 212 12.27 17.03 -2.14
C ALA A 212 12.54 15.68 -1.47
N GLU A 213 13.36 15.64 -0.42
CA GLU A 213 13.68 14.44 0.35
C GLU A 213 12.44 13.83 0.98
N GLN A 214 11.58 14.64 1.63
CA GLN A 214 10.33 14.16 2.24
C GLN A 214 9.38 13.55 1.19
N LEU A 215 9.25 14.20 0.02
CA LEU A 215 8.42 13.69 -1.07
C LEU A 215 8.97 12.36 -1.61
N LEU A 216 10.28 12.30 -1.91
CA LEU A 216 10.93 11.12 -2.46
C LEU A 216 10.85 9.94 -1.48
N THR A 217 11.06 10.20 -0.18
CA THR A 217 10.93 9.19 0.88
C THR A 217 9.52 8.59 0.91
N ALA A 218 8.48 9.44 0.81
CA ALA A 218 7.08 8.96 0.80
C ALA A 218 6.73 8.12 -0.43
N LEU A 219 7.39 8.36 -1.57
CA LEU A 219 7.08 7.70 -2.84
C LEU A 219 7.94 6.46 -3.12
N ARG A 220 9.13 6.33 -2.52
CA ARG A 220 10.06 5.22 -2.84
C ARG A 220 9.62 3.88 -2.26
N GLU A 221 9.01 3.84 -1.09
CA GLU A 221 8.62 2.59 -0.45
C GLU A 221 7.17 2.20 -0.78
N VAL A 222 6.93 1.87 -2.04
CA VAL A 222 5.66 1.35 -2.54
C VAL A 222 5.84 -0.10 -2.97
N PHE A 223 5.08 -1.01 -2.37
CA PHE A 223 5.07 -2.42 -2.72
C PHE A 223 3.72 -2.82 -3.31
N ALA A 224 3.72 -3.23 -4.57
CA ALA A 224 2.52 -3.73 -5.25
C ALA A 224 2.45 -5.26 -5.14
N LEU A 225 1.46 -5.76 -4.40
CA LEU A 225 1.19 -7.19 -4.29
C LEU A 225 0.09 -7.61 -5.28
N HIS A 226 0.43 -8.51 -6.15
CA HIS A 226 -0.48 -9.16 -7.09
C HIS A 226 -0.24 -10.67 -7.07
N PRO A 227 -0.83 -11.39 -6.10
CA PRO A 227 -0.58 -12.82 -5.93
C PRO A 227 -0.98 -13.62 -7.18
N VAL A 228 -0.07 -14.46 -7.63
CA VAL A 228 -0.29 -15.38 -8.76
C VAL A 228 -0.33 -16.81 -8.21
N PRO A 229 -1.50 -17.38 -7.87
CA PRO A 229 -1.62 -18.69 -7.24
C PRO A 229 -0.88 -19.79 -7.99
N ALA A 230 -0.94 -19.79 -9.32
CA ALA A 230 -0.21 -20.76 -10.15
C ALA A 230 1.31 -20.74 -9.89
N ALA A 231 1.89 -19.56 -9.66
CA ALA A 231 3.31 -19.43 -9.34
C ALA A 231 3.63 -19.79 -7.87
N MET A 232 2.66 -19.61 -6.96
CA MET A 232 2.80 -19.93 -5.54
C MET A 232 2.79 -21.44 -5.25
N ARG A 233 2.27 -22.26 -6.18
CA ARG A 233 2.20 -23.73 -6.07
C ARG A 233 3.55 -24.41 -6.25
N GLY A 234 4.56 -23.69 -6.71
CA GLY A 234 5.87 -24.25 -6.99
C GLY A 234 6.71 -24.53 -5.74
N TRP A 235 7.50 -25.60 -5.78
CA TRP A 235 8.58 -25.83 -4.81
C TRP A 235 9.71 -24.82 -5.06
N VAL A 236 10.05 -24.00 -4.05
CA VAL A 236 11.06 -22.95 -4.17
C VAL A 236 12.36 -23.33 -3.48
N ARG A 237 13.46 -22.69 -3.84
CA ARG A 237 14.74 -22.84 -3.12
C ARG A 237 14.67 -22.11 -1.78
N PRO A 238 15.33 -22.62 -0.71
CA PRO A 238 15.52 -21.86 0.50
C PRO A 238 16.41 -20.66 0.21
N GLU A 239 16.02 -19.52 0.74
CA GLU A 239 16.74 -18.26 0.63
C GLU A 239 16.84 -17.65 2.01
N PRO A 240 18.06 -17.54 2.60
CA PRO A 240 18.21 -17.07 3.99
C PRO A 240 17.61 -15.69 4.25
N GLN A 241 17.65 -14.80 3.24
CA GLN A 241 17.07 -13.46 3.31
C GLN A 241 15.90 -13.31 2.34
N ALA A 242 15.06 -14.33 2.20
CA ALA A 242 13.93 -14.30 1.30
C ALA A 242 13.09 -13.05 1.51
N ARG A 243 12.86 -12.30 0.41
CA ARG A 243 11.95 -11.17 0.36
C ARG A 243 10.76 -11.54 -0.50
N LEU A 244 9.55 -11.20 -0.05
CA LEU A 244 8.34 -11.54 -0.77
C LEU A 244 8.27 -10.81 -2.11
N HIS A 245 8.19 -11.56 -3.20
CA HIS A 245 8.00 -11.02 -4.54
C HIS A 245 6.57 -10.49 -4.73
N ALA A 246 6.39 -9.55 -5.63
CA ALA A 246 5.07 -9.00 -5.97
C ALA A 246 4.03 -10.07 -6.37
N SER A 247 4.45 -11.16 -7.02
CA SER A 247 3.61 -12.31 -7.40
C SER A 247 3.38 -13.31 -6.26
N ALA A 248 4.04 -13.13 -5.12
CA ALA A 248 4.11 -14.09 -4.01
C ALA A 248 4.63 -15.49 -4.40
N ALA A 249 5.27 -15.66 -5.56
CA ALA A 249 5.77 -16.96 -6.04
C ALA A 249 6.72 -17.64 -5.05
N ASN A 250 7.45 -16.88 -4.25
CA ASN A 250 8.41 -17.35 -3.26
C ASN A 250 7.87 -17.37 -1.82
N VAL A 251 6.54 -17.31 -1.63
CA VAL A 251 5.93 -17.24 -0.29
C VAL A 251 6.42 -18.35 0.63
N SER A 252 6.63 -19.57 0.13
CA SER A 252 7.13 -20.71 0.90
C SER A 252 8.52 -20.45 1.51
N ALA A 253 9.43 -19.77 0.79
CA ALA A 253 10.74 -19.38 1.31
C ALA A 253 10.62 -18.27 2.36
N VAL A 254 9.71 -17.30 2.15
CA VAL A 254 9.43 -16.23 3.12
C VAL A 254 8.83 -16.81 4.40
N LEU A 255 7.91 -17.75 4.31
CA LEU A 255 7.33 -18.43 5.47
C LEU A 255 8.39 -19.19 6.26
N HIS A 256 9.27 -19.92 5.58
CA HIS A 256 10.38 -20.62 6.22
C HIS A 256 11.30 -19.66 7.00
N ARG A 257 11.61 -18.52 6.41
CA ARG A 257 12.36 -17.47 7.09
C ARG A 257 11.62 -16.95 8.34
N LEU A 258 10.34 -16.62 8.22
CA LEU A 258 9.53 -16.07 9.32
C LEU A 258 9.37 -17.04 10.49
N GLU A 259 9.17 -18.32 10.19
CA GLU A 259 9.05 -19.39 11.19
C GLU A 259 10.28 -19.45 12.10
N HIS A 260 11.49 -19.25 11.53
CA HIS A 260 12.76 -19.36 12.25
C HIS A 260 13.22 -18.03 12.86
N GLU A 261 12.99 -16.90 12.18
CA GLU A 261 13.54 -15.61 12.62
C GLU A 261 12.62 -14.85 13.59
N CYS A 262 11.31 -15.03 13.51
CA CYS A 262 10.39 -14.20 14.28
C CYS A 262 9.12 -14.92 14.76
N PRO A 263 9.20 -15.66 15.90
CA PRO A 263 8.05 -16.39 16.43
C PRO A 263 6.80 -15.55 16.67
N ARG A 264 6.97 -14.27 17.05
CA ARG A 264 5.84 -13.34 17.25
C ARG A 264 5.10 -13.01 15.95
N ARG A 265 5.84 -12.75 14.86
CA ARG A 265 5.23 -12.50 13.53
C ARG A 265 4.59 -13.76 12.99
N TRP A 266 5.25 -14.90 13.15
CA TRP A 266 4.72 -16.21 12.79
C TRP A 266 3.39 -16.49 13.47
N ALA A 267 3.31 -16.35 14.78
CA ALA A 267 2.07 -16.57 15.54
C ALA A 267 0.93 -15.60 15.13
N ARG A 268 1.25 -14.37 14.76
CA ARG A 268 0.27 -13.41 14.24
C ARG A 268 -0.23 -13.83 12.85
N LEU A 269 0.68 -14.24 11.98
CA LEU A 269 0.34 -14.73 10.64
C LEU A 269 -0.56 -15.96 10.72
N LEU A 270 -0.20 -16.94 11.53
CA LEU A 270 -1.00 -18.15 11.75
C LEU A 270 -2.41 -17.78 12.20
N ARG A 271 -2.55 -16.93 13.22
CA ARG A 271 -3.88 -16.49 13.72
C ARG A 271 -4.69 -15.76 12.65
N ALA A 272 -4.07 -14.93 11.84
CA ALA A 272 -4.77 -14.21 10.77
C ALA A 272 -5.28 -15.17 9.68
N VAL A 273 -4.47 -16.15 9.29
CA VAL A 273 -4.86 -17.18 8.32
C VAL A 273 -5.97 -18.07 8.91
N GLN A 274 -5.86 -18.49 10.16
CA GLN A 274 -6.89 -19.26 10.87
C GLN A 274 -8.23 -18.52 10.96
N ALA A 275 -8.20 -17.21 11.28
CA ALA A 275 -9.40 -16.39 11.42
C ALA A 275 -10.15 -16.15 10.08
N ALA A 276 -9.46 -16.30 8.97
CA ALA A 276 -10.03 -16.12 7.64
C ALA A 276 -10.18 -17.42 6.85
N ALA A 277 -9.69 -18.56 7.37
CA ALA A 277 -9.87 -19.86 6.72
C ALA A 277 -11.34 -20.28 6.73
N PRO A 278 -11.85 -20.93 5.66
CA PRO A 278 -13.24 -21.38 5.58
C PRO A 278 -13.53 -22.62 6.45
N HIS A 279 -12.50 -23.26 6.97
CA HIS A 279 -12.55 -24.45 7.80
C HIS A 279 -11.51 -24.38 8.91
N PRO A 280 -11.61 -25.19 9.96
CA PRO A 280 -10.62 -25.23 11.04
C PRO A 280 -9.21 -25.54 10.50
N LEU A 281 -8.27 -24.65 10.75
CA LEU A 281 -6.87 -24.79 10.41
C LEU A 281 -6.08 -24.90 11.71
N LEU A 282 -5.38 -26.02 11.92
CA LEU A 282 -4.59 -26.23 13.15
C LEU A 282 -3.22 -25.53 13.07
N GLY A 283 -2.63 -25.49 11.88
CA GLY A 283 -1.29 -24.97 11.70
C GLY A 283 -0.97 -24.47 10.30
N LEU A 284 0.11 -23.75 10.24
CA LEU A 284 0.81 -23.37 9.02
C LEU A 284 2.25 -23.82 9.17
N GLY A 285 2.86 -24.35 8.13
CA GLY A 285 4.22 -24.84 8.16
C GLY A 285 4.87 -24.81 6.79
N VAL A 286 6.08 -25.35 6.71
CA VAL A 286 6.82 -25.46 5.45
C VAL A 286 7.37 -26.89 5.32
N ALA A 287 6.88 -27.62 4.32
CA ALA A 287 7.44 -28.90 3.93
C ALA A 287 8.79 -28.71 3.21
N GLN A 288 9.67 -29.66 3.39
CA GLN A 288 10.99 -29.65 2.79
C GLN A 288 11.23 -30.97 2.07
N ARG A 289 11.88 -30.90 0.89
CA ARG A 289 12.35 -32.08 0.16
C ARG A 289 13.75 -31.85 -0.40
N GLY A 290 14.52 -32.90 -0.55
CA GLY A 290 15.90 -32.87 -1.01
C GLY A 290 16.87 -32.31 0.05
N GLU A 291 18.17 -32.38 -0.24
CA GLU A 291 19.24 -31.94 0.65
C GLU A 291 20.19 -30.97 -0.08
N GLY A 292 20.94 -30.19 0.67
CA GLY A 292 21.91 -29.22 0.16
C GLY A 292 21.31 -28.29 -0.89
N GLU A 293 21.92 -28.16 -2.05
CA GLU A 293 21.47 -27.30 -3.15
C GLU A 293 20.15 -27.77 -3.81
N ARG A 294 19.78 -29.05 -3.62
CA ARG A 294 18.52 -29.62 -4.12
C ARG A 294 17.36 -29.40 -3.15
N ARG A 295 17.61 -28.84 -1.95
CA ARG A 295 16.57 -28.53 -0.98
C ARG A 295 15.53 -27.61 -1.59
N ARG A 296 14.25 -27.95 -1.38
CA ARG A 296 13.09 -27.19 -1.82
C ARG A 296 12.09 -27.08 -0.71
N LEU A 297 11.36 -25.99 -0.72
CA LEU A 297 10.37 -25.58 0.29
C LEU A 297 9.00 -25.44 -0.33
N LEU A 298 7.98 -25.87 0.37
CA LEU A 298 6.57 -25.68 0.00
C LEU A 298 5.75 -25.34 1.24
N ALA A 299 4.94 -24.29 1.18
CA ALA A 299 4.01 -23.96 2.26
C ALA A 299 2.96 -25.07 2.44
N VAL A 300 2.61 -25.35 3.69
CA VAL A 300 1.68 -26.41 4.06
C VAL A 300 0.69 -25.90 5.09
N PHE A 301 -0.57 -26.22 4.88
CA PHE A 301 -1.69 -25.99 5.80
C PHE A 301 -1.98 -27.28 6.56
N ASP A 302 -2.01 -27.22 7.89
CA ASP A 302 -2.40 -28.35 8.73
C ASP A 302 -3.91 -28.25 9.01
N GLU A 303 -4.68 -29.12 8.35
CA GLU A 303 -6.13 -29.17 8.41
C GLU A 303 -6.62 -30.22 9.43
N GLY A 304 -5.76 -30.63 10.36
CA GLY A 304 -6.08 -31.55 11.44
C GLY A 304 -6.43 -32.94 10.93
N VAL A 305 -7.69 -33.35 11.09
CA VAL A 305 -8.17 -34.69 10.69
C VAL A 305 -8.00 -34.95 9.19
N LEU A 306 -8.08 -33.91 8.37
CA LEU A 306 -7.87 -34.01 6.92
C LEU A 306 -6.40 -34.16 6.53
N GLY A 307 -5.49 -33.91 7.48
CA GLY A 307 -4.05 -34.00 7.25
C GLY A 307 -3.44 -32.67 6.80
N ARG A 308 -2.36 -32.75 6.03
CA ARG A 308 -1.58 -31.59 5.58
C ARG A 308 -1.77 -31.37 4.10
N THR A 309 -2.28 -30.18 3.74
CA THR A 309 -2.46 -29.74 2.35
C THR A 309 -1.34 -28.82 1.93
N GLY A 310 -0.55 -29.22 0.93
CA GLY A 310 0.50 -28.38 0.36
C GLY A 310 -0.05 -27.23 -0.47
N ALA A 311 0.75 -26.17 -0.65
CA ALA A 311 0.39 -25.06 -1.52
C ALA A 311 0.13 -25.49 -2.97
N ASP A 312 0.72 -26.59 -3.42
CA ASP A 312 0.48 -27.20 -4.73
C ASP A 312 -0.94 -27.72 -4.91
N GLN A 313 -1.64 -28.03 -3.82
CA GLN A 313 -3.02 -28.54 -3.80
C GLN A 313 -4.04 -27.51 -3.25
N ALA A 314 -3.56 -26.46 -2.58
CA ALA A 314 -4.41 -25.45 -1.96
C ALA A 314 -5.22 -24.66 -3.00
N SER A 315 -6.41 -24.19 -2.60
CA SER A 315 -7.24 -23.32 -3.44
C SER A 315 -6.59 -21.97 -3.73
N ASP A 316 -6.96 -21.36 -4.85
CA ASP A 316 -6.47 -20.01 -5.21
C ASP A 316 -6.79 -18.97 -4.12
N GLY A 317 -7.96 -19.06 -3.53
CA GLY A 317 -8.38 -18.19 -2.43
C GLY A 317 -7.47 -18.31 -1.21
N MET A 318 -7.16 -19.54 -0.76
CA MET A 318 -6.26 -19.79 0.37
C MET A 318 -4.83 -19.28 0.09
N LEU A 319 -4.32 -19.46 -1.12
CA LEU A 319 -3.02 -18.93 -1.49
C LEU A 319 -3.00 -17.40 -1.49
N ARG A 320 -4.03 -16.75 -2.03
CA ARG A 320 -4.17 -15.29 -1.98
C ARG A 320 -4.29 -14.79 -0.55
N LEU A 321 -5.13 -15.44 0.28
CA LEU A 321 -5.26 -15.14 1.70
C LEU A 321 -3.90 -15.18 2.40
N LEU A 322 -3.12 -16.24 2.17
CA LEU A 322 -1.79 -16.41 2.74
C LEU A 322 -0.84 -15.28 2.31
N ALA A 323 -0.84 -14.93 1.02
CA ALA A 323 0.01 -13.86 0.49
C ALA A 323 -0.33 -12.49 1.09
N PHE A 324 -1.62 -12.14 1.15
CA PHE A 324 -2.08 -10.88 1.75
C PHE A 324 -1.81 -10.84 3.26
N ALA A 325 -2.07 -11.93 3.98
CA ALA A 325 -1.75 -12.00 5.40
C ALA A 325 -0.24 -11.88 5.65
N ALA A 326 0.58 -12.54 4.84
CA ALA A 326 2.03 -12.45 4.93
C ALA A 326 2.51 -11.01 4.73
N VAL A 327 2.09 -10.31 3.67
CA VAL A 327 2.54 -8.94 3.39
C VAL A 327 2.13 -7.96 4.49
N LEU A 328 0.92 -8.09 5.02
CA LEU A 328 0.40 -7.21 6.08
C LEU A 328 1.15 -7.38 7.41
N LEU A 329 1.64 -8.59 7.72
CA LEU A 329 2.17 -8.92 9.05
C LEU A 329 3.69 -9.00 9.12
N THR A 330 4.39 -8.95 7.98
CA THR A 330 5.85 -9.12 7.95
C THR A 330 6.62 -7.81 7.97
N GLY A 331 6.05 -6.74 7.44
CA GLY A 331 6.70 -5.42 7.35
C GLY A 331 7.73 -5.31 6.21
N ALA A 332 8.26 -4.10 5.99
CA ALA A 332 9.11 -3.75 4.85
C ALA A 332 10.37 -4.62 4.69
N ALA A 333 11.00 -5.04 5.78
CA ALA A 333 12.23 -5.84 5.75
C ALA A 333 12.10 -7.23 5.08
N VAL A 334 10.88 -7.71 4.91
CA VAL A 334 10.58 -9.03 4.30
C VAL A 334 9.95 -8.88 2.91
N LEU A 335 9.79 -7.65 2.44
CA LEU A 335 9.26 -7.37 1.11
C LEU A 335 10.38 -7.07 0.13
N ASP A 336 10.19 -7.45 -1.13
CA ASP A 336 11.11 -7.11 -2.22
C ASP A 336 10.87 -5.64 -2.64
N VAL A 337 11.26 -4.73 -1.77
CA VAL A 337 11.24 -3.28 -1.94
C VAL A 337 12.68 -2.81 -1.90
N ASP A 338 13.06 -1.94 -2.81
CA ASP A 338 14.34 -1.26 -2.73
C ASP A 338 14.27 -0.17 -1.65
N PRO A 339 14.85 -0.40 -0.46
CA PRO A 339 14.72 0.56 0.62
C PRO A 339 15.57 1.80 0.29
N ALA A 340 15.05 2.97 0.62
CA ALA A 340 15.85 4.19 0.70
C ALA A 340 16.83 4.04 1.88
N ILE A 341 17.95 3.35 1.64
CA ILE A 341 18.94 2.95 2.66
C ILE A 341 19.47 4.15 3.45
N GLU A 342 19.47 5.32 2.83
CA GLU A 342 19.94 6.59 3.41
C GLU A 342 18.97 7.16 4.46
N VAL A 343 17.71 6.67 4.49
CA VAL A 343 16.68 7.16 5.42
C VAL A 343 16.45 6.10 6.51
N PRO A 344 16.58 6.44 7.81
CA PRO A 344 16.31 5.50 8.89
C PRO A 344 14.87 4.96 8.87
N ASP A 345 14.67 3.69 9.24
CA ASP A 345 13.35 3.02 9.24
C ASP A 345 12.27 3.81 9.99
N ALA A 346 12.66 4.50 11.07
CA ALA A 346 11.73 5.33 11.86
C ALA A 346 11.11 6.47 11.04
N HIS A 347 11.72 6.88 9.95
CA HIS A 347 11.29 7.99 9.08
C HIS A 347 10.63 7.53 7.79
N ARG A 348 10.55 6.22 7.55
CA ARG A 348 9.99 5.62 6.33
C ARG A 348 8.57 5.13 6.57
N GLN A 349 7.74 5.17 5.53
CA GLN A 349 6.40 4.61 5.53
C GLN A 349 6.22 3.74 4.28
N LEU A 350 5.87 2.47 4.51
CA LEU A 350 5.55 1.54 3.44
C LEU A 350 4.13 1.77 2.93
N VAL A 351 3.96 1.91 1.64
CA VAL A 351 2.65 1.90 0.97
C VAL A 351 2.46 0.56 0.28
N LEU A 352 1.48 -0.20 0.74
CA LEU A 352 1.08 -1.47 0.13
C LEU A 352 -0.03 -1.22 -0.88
N LEU A 353 0.14 -1.76 -2.08
CA LEU A 353 -0.89 -1.81 -3.11
C LEU A 353 -1.39 -3.25 -3.22
N ALA A 354 -2.64 -3.49 -2.84
CA ALA A 354 -3.26 -4.82 -2.86
C ALA A 354 -4.33 -4.88 -3.95
N GLU A 355 -3.99 -5.48 -5.10
CA GLU A 355 -4.92 -5.61 -6.19
C GLU A 355 -5.83 -6.82 -6.00
N ASP A 356 -7.14 -6.62 -6.21
CA ASP A 356 -8.19 -7.64 -6.12
C ASP A 356 -8.11 -8.48 -4.84
N LEU A 357 -8.00 -7.78 -3.69
CA LEU A 357 -7.84 -8.40 -2.37
C LEU A 357 -8.91 -9.45 -2.08
N GLY A 358 -10.13 -9.25 -2.58
CA GLY A 358 -11.25 -10.18 -2.42
C GLY A 358 -11.33 -11.30 -3.47
N ALA A 359 -10.42 -11.34 -4.46
CA ALA A 359 -10.53 -12.33 -5.53
C ALA A 359 -10.38 -13.78 -5.02
N GLY A 360 -11.39 -14.60 -5.28
CA GLY A 360 -11.44 -15.99 -4.82
C GLY A 360 -11.69 -16.17 -3.32
N LEU A 361 -12.06 -15.09 -2.62
CA LEU A 361 -12.41 -15.09 -1.19
C LEU A 361 -13.91 -14.80 -1.01
N ALA A 362 -14.51 -15.44 0.00
CA ALA A 362 -15.82 -15.02 0.48
C ALA A 362 -15.73 -13.62 1.12
N THR A 363 -16.85 -12.91 1.21
CA THR A 363 -16.94 -11.57 1.80
C THR A 363 -16.38 -11.53 3.23
N GLU A 364 -16.67 -12.57 4.03
CA GLU A 364 -16.21 -12.71 5.41
C GLU A 364 -14.69 -12.85 5.50
N GLN A 365 -14.10 -13.61 4.58
CA GLN A 365 -12.64 -13.81 4.49
C GLN A 365 -11.93 -12.53 4.09
N ALA A 366 -12.42 -11.83 3.06
CA ALA A 366 -11.91 -10.53 2.67
C ALA A 366 -12.07 -9.49 3.80
N GLY A 367 -13.20 -9.53 4.52
CA GLY A 367 -13.44 -8.72 5.71
C GLY A 367 -12.46 -9.02 6.85
N ALA A 368 -12.09 -10.29 7.05
CA ALA A 368 -11.08 -10.67 8.04
C ALA A 368 -9.71 -10.07 7.68
N LEU A 369 -9.30 -10.14 6.42
CA LEU A 369 -8.07 -9.48 5.95
C LEU A 369 -8.09 -7.97 6.14
N LEU A 370 -9.22 -7.31 5.85
CA LEU A 370 -9.36 -5.86 6.04
C LEU A 370 -9.30 -5.47 7.53
N ARG A 371 -9.82 -6.30 8.45
CA ARG A 371 -9.64 -6.09 9.90
C ARG A 371 -8.17 -6.15 10.31
N VAL A 372 -7.43 -7.13 9.81
CA VAL A 372 -5.97 -7.21 10.01
C VAL A 372 -5.27 -5.98 9.41
N ALA A 373 -5.63 -5.59 8.19
CA ALA A 373 -5.09 -4.42 7.52
C ALA A 373 -5.33 -3.14 8.35
N ARG A 374 -6.53 -2.94 8.88
CA ARG A 374 -6.87 -1.80 9.75
C ARG A 374 -5.99 -1.76 11.03
N GLU A 375 -5.81 -2.92 11.67
CA GLU A 375 -4.94 -3.00 12.86
C GLU A 375 -3.48 -2.62 12.54
N VAL A 376 -2.98 -3.07 11.40
CA VAL A 376 -1.61 -2.81 10.97
C VAL A 376 -1.43 -1.34 10.56
N THR A 377 -2.33 -0.81 9.72
CA THR A 377 -2.25 0.57 9.23
C THR A 377 -2.47 1.61 10.33
N GLY A 378 -3.17 1.25 11.40
CA GLY A 378 -3.36 2.10 12.58
C GLY A 378 -2.06 2.39 13.36
N LYS A 379 -0.98 1.63 13.11
CA LYS A 379 0.34 1.80 13.74
C LYS A 379 1.26 2.78 13.00
N SER A 380 0.78 3.43 11.95
CA SER A 380 1.39 4.54 11.22
C SER A 380 2.65 4.27 10.38
N ASP A 381 3.19 3.06 10.34
CA ASP A 381 4.34 2.68 9.51
C ASP A 381 3.96 2.05 8.16
N ILE A 382 2.70 1.65 8.01
CA ILE A 382 2.16 1.04 6.80
C ILE A 382 0.88 1.74 6.38
N ARG A 383 0.74 2.00 5.08
CA ARG A 383 -0.53 2.37 4.43
C ARG A 383 -0.95 1.31 3.45
N LEU A 384 -2.25 1.14 3.28
CA LEU A 384 -2.79 0.19 2.32
C LEU A 384 -3.76 0.88 1.36
N LEU A 385 -3.51 0.71 0.07
CA LEU A 385 -4.46 0.97 -1.01
C LEU A 385 -4.87 -0.38 -1.62
N ALA A 386 -6.09 -0.81 -1.32
CA ALA A 386 -6.63 -2.08 -1.81
C ALA A 386 -7.72 -1.88 -2.86
N THR A 387 -7.93 -2.89 -3.71
CA THR A 387 -9.08 -2.92 -4.60
C THR A 387 -9.99 -4.11 -4.30
N LEU A 388 -11.31 -3.88 -4.42
CA LEU A 388 -12.37 -4.88 -4.34
C LEU A 388 -13.30 -4.74 -5.53
N GLN A 389 -14.03 -5.80 -5.86
CA GLN A 389 -15.11 -5.71 -6.85
C GLN A 389 -16.37 -5.13 -6.20
N GLU A 390 -16.68 -5.57 -4.98
CA GLU A 390 -17.83 -5.13 -4.22
C GLU A 390 -17.43 -4.63 -2.82
N PRO A 391 -18.18 -3.68 -2.25
CA PRO A 391 -17.81 -3.06 -0.99
C PRO A 391 -18.12 -3.93 0.25
N GLY A 392 -18.86 -5.02 0.12
CA GLY A 392 -19.41 -5.81 1.24
C GLY A 392 -18.40 -6.12 2.34
N ALA A 393 -17.18 -6.52 1.97
CA ALA A 393 -16.12 -6.82 2.92
C ALA A 393 -15.61 -5.60 3.73
N ALA A 394 -15.76 -4.39 3.18
CA ALA A 394 -15.31 -3.13 3.79
C ALA A 394 -16.43 -2.36 4.51
N LEU A 395 -17.69 -2.67 4.19
CA LEU A 395 -18.83 -1.99 4.79
C LEU A 395 -18.89 -2.22 6.31
N GLY A 396 -19.05 -1.14 7.06
CA GLY A 396 -19.15 -1.19 8.52
C GLY A 396 -17.82 -1.37 9.26
N LEU A 397 -16.68 -1.33 8.55
CA LEU A 397 -15.37 -1.25 9.18
C LEU A 397 -14.98 0.21 9.40
N ASP A 398 -14.88 0.61 10.67
CA ASP A 398 -14.43 1.96 11.02
C ASP A 398 -12.97 2.17 10.59
N GLY A 399 -12.65 3.39 10.16
CA GLY A 399 -11.28 3.77 9.74
C GLY A 399 -10.87 3.30 8.35
N VAL A 400 -11.81 2.80 7.56
CA VAL A 400 -11.61 2.49 6.14
C VAL A 400 -12.14 3.65 5.29
N GLU A 401 -11.28 4.20 4.46
CA GLU A 401 -11.68 5.15 3.41
C GLU A 401 -12.21 4.35 2.22
N LEU A 402 -13.51 4.40 1.98
CA LEU A 402 -14.17 3.67 0.92
C LEU A 402 -14.42 4.59 -0.28
N VAL A 403 -13.89 4.21 -1.45
CA VAL A 403 -14.00 5.01 -2.68
C VAL A 403 -14.58 4.15 -3.81
N GLU A 404 -15.73 4.57 -4.32
CA GLU A 404 -16.34 3.97 -5.50
C GLU A 404 -15.59 4.39 -6.76
N CYS A 405 -15.25 3.41 -7.59
CA CYS A 405 -14.67 3.61 -8.91
C CYS A 405 -15.66 3.12 -9.99
N ARG A 406 -16.08 3.99 -10.89
CA ARG A 406 -17.00 3.66 -11.98
C ARG A 406 -16.59 4.35 -13.27
N ARG A 407 -17.15 3.91 -14.39
CA ARG A 407 -17.04 4.62 -15.68
C ARG A 407 -18.18 5.62 -15.81
N ASP A 408 -17.85 6.80 -16.30
CA ASP A 408 -18.83 7.75 -16.79
C ASP A 408 -19.42 7.21 -18.10
N PRO A 409 -20.73 6.98 -18.18
CA PRO A 409 -21.34 6.41 -19.38
C PRO A 409 -21.26 7.33 -20.61
N ALA A 410 -21.17 8.65 -20.40
CA ALA A 410 -21.11 9.61 -21.51
C ALA A 410 -19.70 9.76 -22.09
N THR A 411 -18.68 9.73 -21.25
CA THR A 411 -17.29 10.00 -21.65
C THR A 411 -16.38 8.77 -21.62
N GLY A 412 -16.79 7.70 -20.97
CA GLY A 412 -15.97 6.51 -20.71
C GLY A 412 -14.83 6.72 -19.72
N HIS A 413 -14.72 7.91 -19.10
CA HIS A 413 -13.67 8.19 -18.13
C HIS A 413 -13.95 7.51 -16.79
N SER A 414 -12.89 7.16 -16.07
CA SER A 414 -13.02 6.67 -14.68
C SER A 414 -13.30 7.83 -13.75
N LEU A 415 -14.30 7.63 -12.90
CA LEU A 415 -14.72 8.55 -11.84
C LEU A 415 -14.43 7.91 -10.48
N LEU A 416 -14.03 8.71 -9.52
CA LEU A 416 -13.84 8.34 -8.13
C LEU A 416 -14.83 9.10 -7.26
N ARG A 417 -15.57 8.39 -6.43
CA ARG A 417 -16.52 8.97 -5.48
C ARG A 417 -16.25 8.43 -4.08
N ARG A 418 -15.88 9.31 -3.18
CA ARG A 418 -15.76 8.99 -1.76
C ARG A 418 -17.14 8.61 -1.21
N ILE A 419 -17.20 7.52 -0.46
CA ILE A 419 -18.42 7.11 0.25
C ILE A 419 -18.28 7.55 1.70
N GLU A 420 -19.14 8.45 2.12
CA GLU A 420 -19.20 8.82 3.53
C GLU A 420 -19.76 7.63 4.33
N PRO A 421 -19.13 7.29 5.48
CA PRO A 421 -19.67 6.26 6.33
C PRO A 421 -21.08 6.69 6.79
N VAL A 422 -22.06 5.85 6.46
CA VAL A 422 -23.43 6.05 6.99
C VAL A 422 -23.31 5.96 8.52
N ALA A 423 -23.58 7.06 9.20
CA ALA A 423 -23.64 7.08 10.66
C ALA A 423 -24.58 5.95 11.10
N ARG A 424 -24.08 4.99 11.89
CA ARG A 424 -24.94 3.99 12.49
C ARG A 424 -25.99 4.73 13.30
N VAL A 425 -27.24 4.67 12.86
CA VAL A 425 -28.36 5.00 13.73
C VAL A 425 -28.24 4.03 14.92
N PRO A 426 -28.08 4.53 16.16
CA PRO A 426 -28.04 3.65 17.30
C PRO A 426 -29.31 2.82 17.26
N ALA A 427 -29.20 1.49 17.34
CA ALA A 427 -30.34 0.60 17.45
C ALA A 427 -31.17 1.14 18.61
N GLN A 428 -32.35 1.67 18.29
CA GLN A 428 -33.32 2.06 19.31
C GLN A 428 -33.57 0.79 20.10
N GLY A 429 -33.21 0.84 21.40
CA GLY A 429 -33.46 -0.26 22.30
C GLY A 429 -34.92 -0.65 22.19
N THR A 430 -35.19 -1.88 21.83
CA THR A 430 -36.49 -2.49 21.99
C THR A 430 -36.84 -2.41 23.47
N ALA A 431 -37.67 -1.43 23.80
CA ALA A 431 -38.34 -1.39 25.10
C ALA A 431 -39.00 -2.71 25.33
N ALA A 432 -38.69 -3.35 26.44
CA ALA A 432 -39.37 -4.51 26.94
C ALA A 432 -40.89 -4.18 27.09
N GLY A 433 -41.65 -4.67 26.13
CA GLY A 433 -43.12 -4.63 26.19
C GLY A 433 -43.63 -5.89 26.86
N GLU A 434 -44.40 -5.64 27.88
CA GLU A 434 -45.08 -6.56 28.81
C GLU A 434 -45.76 -7.75 28.15
N ALA A 435 -45.68 -8.85 28.86
CA ALA A 435 -46.43 -10.07 28.62
C ALA A 435 -47.96 -9.79 28.63
N ALA A 436 -48.64 -10.06 27.53
CA ALA A 436 -50.10 -10.21 27.49
C ALA A 436 -50.46 -11.52 26.86
N GLY A 437 -51.28 -12.25 27.60
CA GLY A 437 -51.80 -13.57 27.55
C GLY A 437 -52.11 -14.23 26.21
N LEU A 438 -51.83 -15.52 26.18
CA LEU A 438 -52.33 -16.49 25.23
C LEU A 438 -53.84 -16.67 25.33
N PRO A 439 -54.59 -16.85 24.25
CA PRO A 439 -55.85 -17.61 24.26
C PRO A 439 -55.61 -19.00 23.65
N THR A 440 -55.97 -19.97 24.45
CA THR A 440 -56.12 -21.39 24.10
C THR A 440 -57.41 -21.63 23.29
N GLY A 441 -57.38 -22.48 22.28
CA GLY A 441 -58.54 -23.03 21.65
C GLY A 441 -58.23 -23.84 20.36
N PRO A 442 -59.04 -24.85 20.05
CA PRO A 442 -58.61 -26.24 19.89
C PRO A 442 -58.53 -26.72 18.40
N PRO A 443 -58.41 -28.06 18.18
CA PRO A 443 -57.67 -28.60 17.04
C PRO A 443 -58.57 -29.14 15.92
N ALA A 444 -57.90 -29.73 14.92
CA ALA A 444 -58.39 -30.73 13.94
C ALA A 444 -58.75 -30.20 12.53
N GLY A 445 -58.10 -30.84 11.60
CA GLY A 445 -58.42 -30.78 10.17
C GLY A 445 -57.41 -31.54 9.32
N THR A 446 -57.50 -32.88 9.38
CA THR A 446 -56.89 -33.82 8.43
C THR A 446 -57.40 -33.59 7.02
N VAL A 447 -56.58 -33.44 6.01
CA VAL A 447 -56.90 -33.79 4.62
C VAL A 447 -55.70 -34.48 3.98
N ARG A 448 -56.06 -35.65 3.46
CA ARG A 448 -55.21 -36.58 2.70
C ARG A 448 -54.93 -36.08 1.26
N GLY A 449 -53.80 -36.48 0.72
CA GLY A 449 -53.75 -37.19 -0.53
C GLY A 449 -53.34 -36.39 -1.76
N GLY A 450 -52.38 -36.90 -2.48
CA GLY A 450 -52.17 -36.61 -3.89
C GLY A 450 -50.70 -36.65 -4.31
N GLY A 451 -50.18 -37.85 -4.52
CA GLY A 451 -48.89 -38.03 -5.17
C GLY A 451 -48.98 -37.71 -6.66
N ALA A 452 -47.90 -37.19 -7.20
CA ALA A 452 -47.59 -37.32 -8.63
C ALA A 452 -46.05 -37.50 -8.78
N VAL A 453 -45.72 -38.72 -9.16
CA VAL A 453 -44.45 -39.14 -9.72
C VAL A 453 -44.34 -38.50 -11.09
N VAL A 454 -43.24 -37.83 -11.39
CA VAL A 454 -42.81 -37.53 -12.76
C VAL A 454 -41.43 -38.15 -12.99
N ASP A 455 -41.48 -39.07 -13.92
CA ASP A 455 -40.44 -39.90 -14.52
C ASP A 455 -39.37 -39.05 -15.21
N LEU A 456 -38.11 -39.46 -15.04
CA LEU A 456 -36.99 -38.98 -15.83
C LEU A 456 -36.73 -40.01 -16.91
N GLY A 457 -37.01 -39.63 -18.15
CA GLY A 457 -36.58 -40.34 -19.35
C GLY A 457 -35.51 -39.56 -20.08
N GLU A 458 -34.38 -40.26 -20.35
CA GLU A 458 -33.24 -40.04 -21.26
C GLU A 458 -32.45 -38.73 -21.16
#